data_11fd1c4098f8d77463a7e4cf58d2e8ba
#
_entry.id   11fd1c4098f8d77463a7e4cf58d2e8ba
#
_cell.length_a   1.000
_cell.length_b   1.000
_cell.length_c   1.000
_cell.angle_alpha   90.00
_cell.angle_beta   90.00
_cell.angle_gamma   90.00
#
_symmetry.space_group_name_H-M   'P 1'
#
loop_
_entity.id
_entity.type
_entity.pdbx_description
1 polymer ?
#
loop_
_entity_poly.entity_id
_entity_poly.type
_entity_poly.pdbx_seq_one_letter_code
_entity_poly.pdbx_strand_id
1 'polypeptide(L)'
;MKPIVGVLGGMGPAATVLFLDRLVRFSTASIDQDHLKSVVMMNCDIPDRSSAIIRNDDGPLIAMIEGLTNLEKVGADFIAIPCNTAMYWFQQLSDLTTVPILNIIAETSQVLRDAGIDAVHLWGTNGTYQSGIYERHLNIFDIKIIGHSTQTQSVLDDVIASVKRGQYKGFKDQLAEPINHLSHHDSDIPVVLACTEFSLAFQNESMGIPYVDSSDCLALRCLELAKVEHEAPEWLAQL
;
A
#
# COMPACT_ATOMS: atom_id res chain seq x y z
N MET A 1 -23.39 15.33 4.80
CA MET A 1 -21.98 15.69 5.05
C MET A 1 -21.11 14.68 4.29
N LYS A 2 -19.96 15.12 3.76
CA LYS A 2 -19.00 14.16 3.19
C LYS A 2 -18.44 13.28 4.31
N PRO A 3 -18.23 11.97 4.07
CA PRO A 3 -17.58 11.09 5.02
C PRO A 3 -16.17 11.58 5.38
N ILE A 4 -15.72 11.24 6.59
CA ILE A 4 -14.40 11.57 7.10
C ILE A 4 -13.53 10.32 7.01
N VAL A 5 -12.44 10.35 6.27
CA VAL A 5 -11.44 9.29 6.32
C VAL A 5 -10.52 9.48 7.52
N GLY A 6 -10.39 8.45 8.35
CA GLY A 6 -9.33 8.33 9.34
C GLY A 6 -8.10 7.66 8.72
N VAL A 7 -6.94 8.32 8.73
CA VAL A 7 -5.71 7.75 8.22
C VAL A 7 -4.80 7.36 9.38
N LEU A 8 -4.58 6.05 9.59
CA LEU A 8 -3.58 5.55 10.54
C LEU A 8 -2.26 5.36 9.79
N GLY A 9 -1.42 6.36 9.89
CA GLY A 9 -0.11 6.42 9.24
C GLY A 9 1.08 6.25 10.19
N GLY A 10 2.27 6.55 9.68
CA GLY A 10 3.53 6.44 10.42
C GLY A 10 4.31 5.15 10.16
N MET A 11 3.81 4.29 9.25
CA MET A 11 4.34 2.96 8.95
C MET A 11 4.86 2.74 7.49
N GLY A 12 5.56 3.65 6.77
CA GLY A 12 6.34 4.77 7.23
C GLY A 12 5.70 6.16 7.07
N PRO A 13 6.34 7.13 7.70
CA PRO A 13 5.86 8.51 7.67
C PRO A 13 5.90 9.14 6.26
N ALA A 14 6.96 8.96 5.50
CA ALA A 14 7.05 9.49 4.15
C ALA A 14 6.01 8.86 3.20
N ALA A 15 5.76 7.55 3.31
CA ALA A 15 4.72 6.87 2.57
C ALA A 15 3.31 7.38 2.95
N THR A 16 3.09 7.72 4.23
CA THR A 16 1.85 8.34 4.67
C THR A 16 1.65 9.73 4.06
N VAL A 17 2.70 10.55 4.00
CA VAL A 17 2.64 11.87 3.34
C VAL A 17 2.32 11.72 1.84
N LEU A 18 2.96 10.76 1.16
CA LEU A 18 2.65 10.48 -0.24
C LEU A 18 1.19 10.03 -0.41
N PHE A 19 0.69 9.17 0.46
CA PHE A 19 -0.73 8.75 0.42
C PHE A 19 -1.69 9.95 0.54
N LEU A 20 -1.40 10.90 1.43
CA LEU A 20 -2.20 12.13 1.56
C LEU A 20 -2.09 13.01 0.30
N ASP A 21 -0.92 13.12 -0.30
CA ASP A 21 -0.72 13.81 -1.59
C ASP A 21 -1.56 13.14 -2.70
N ARG A 22 -1.65 11.81 -2.73
CA ARG A 22 -2.50 11.07 -3.67
C ARG A 22 -3.99 11.38 -3.49
N LEU A 23 -4.48 11.46 -2.26
CA LEU A 23 -5.88 11.84 -1.99
C LEU A 23 -6.21 13.24 -2.54
N VAL A 24 -5.24 14.14 -2.56
CA VAL A 24 -5.40 15.48 -3.14
C VAL A 24 -5.28 15.46 -4.66
N ARG A 25 -4.22 14.82 -5.20
CA ARG A 25 -3.92 14.85 -6.65
C ARG A 25 -4.90 14.06 -7.51
N PHE A 26 -5.43 12.96 -7.01
CA PHE A 26 -6.43 12.18 -7.75
C PHE A 26 -7.81 12.84 -7.72
N SER A 27 -8.09 13.71 -6.74
CA SER A 27 -9.33 14.48 -6.70
C SER A 27 -9.36 15.52 -7.82
N THR A 28 -10.46 15.59 -8.56
CA THR A 28 -10.73 16.63 -9.57
C THR A 28 -11.38 17.88 -8.98
N ALA A 29 -11.35 18.02 -7.65
CA ALA A 29 -11.94 19.13 -6.92
C ALA A 29 -11.36 20.48 -7.38
N SER A 30 -12.23 21.44 -7.66
CA SER A 30 -11.85 22.80 -8.10
C SER A 30 -11.71 23.79 -6.94
N ILE A 31 -12.23 23.44 -5.76
CA ILE A 31 -12.21 24.26 -4.54
C ILE A 31 -11.94 23.37 -3.33
N ASP A 32 -11.38 23.92 -2.26
CA ASP A 32 -10.99 23.20 -1.05
C ASP A 32 -12.14 22.36 -0.45
N GLN A 33 -13.36 22.88 -0.52
CA GLN A 33 -14.56 22.27 0.04
C GLN A 33 -14.99 20.98 -0.69
N ASP A 34 -14.50 20.75 -1.89
CA ASP A 34 -14.83 19.58 -2.70
C ASP A 34 -13.86 18.41 -2.45
N HIS A 35 -12.71 18.66 -1.84
CA HIS A 35 -11.77 17.62 -1.44
C HIS A 35 -12.30 16.71 -0.32
N LEU A 36 -11.63 15.58 -0.13
CA LEU A 36 -11.91 14.61 0.92
C LEU A 36 -11.58 15.20 2.30
N LYS A 37 -12.52 15.08 3.23
CA LYS A 37 -12.27 15.43 4.64
C LYS A 37 -11.49 14.29 5.32
N SER A 38 -10.36 14.60 5.93
CA SER A 38 -9.48 13.60 6.55
C SER A 38 -9.05 14.00 7.96
N VAL A 39 -8.86 12.98 8.80
CA VAL A 39 -8.15 13.07 10.08
C VAL A 39 -6.97 12.12 10.04
N VAL A 40 -5.78 12.59 10.36
CA VAL A 40 -4.55 11.80 10.24
C VAL A 40 -3.94 11.58 11.61
N MET A 41 -3.71 10.32 11.96
CA MET A 41 -2.91 9.90 13.10
C MET A 41 -1.57 9.35 12.58
N MET A 42 -0.52 10.18 12.63
CA MET A 42 0.84 9.79 12.27
C MET A 42 1.53 9.18 13.49
N ASN A 43 1.42 7.86 13.68
CA ASN A 43 2.03 7.15 14.81
C ASN A 43 3.34 6.45 14.37
N CYS A 44 4.48 7.13 14.57
CA CYS A 44 5.79 6.59 14.23
C CYS A 44 6.37 5.64 15.31
N ASP A 45 5.68 5.49 16.44
CA ASP A 45 6.09 4.58 17.52
C ASP A 45 5.61 3.14 17.30
N ILE A 46 4.78 2.90 16.27
CA ILE A 46 4.35 1.53 15.89
C ILE A 46 5.59 0.71 15.51
N PRO A 47 5.90 -0.40 16.22
CA PRO A 47 7.08 -1.23 15.96
C PRO A 47 7.15 -1.74 14.52
N ASP A 48 8.35 -2.11 14.04
CA ASP A 48 8.51 -2.64 12.68
C ASP A 48 7.68 -3.92 12.46
N ARG A 49 6.78 -3.87 11.50
CA ARG A 49 5.79 -4.92 11.21
C ARG A 49 6.42 -6.20 10.69
N SER A 50 7.41 -6.12 9.80
CA SER A 50 8.09 -7.31 9.27
C SER A 50 8.84 -8.05 10.36
N SER A 51 9.61 -7.34 11.18
CA SER A 51 10.33 -7.93 12.31
C SER A 51 9.39 -8.53 13.35
N ALA A 52 8.24 -7.91 13.58
CA ALA A 52 7.23 -8.41 14.51
C ALA A 52 6.59 -9.71 14.01
N ILE A 53 6.21 -9.77 12.73
CA ILE A 53 5.67 -10.99 12.11
C ILE A 53 6.66 -12.15 12.22
N ILE A 54 7.94 -11.92 11.87
CA ILE A 54 8.97 -12.95 11.92
C ILE A 54 9.21 -13.45 13.36
N ARG A 55 9.09 -12.57 14.36
CA ARG A 55 9.27 -12.91 15.77
C ARG A 55 7.99 -13.33 16.49
N ASN A 56 6.86 -13.34 15.80
CA ASN A 56 5.54 -13.58 16.36
C ASN A 56 5.23 -12.65 17.54
N ASP A 57 5.43 -11.34 17.33
CA ASP A 57 5.29 -10.25 18.31
C ASP A 57 4.08 -9.37 17.94
N ASP A 58 3.15 -9.16 18.87
CA ASP A 58 1.94 -8.36 18.68
C ASP A 58 2.12 -6.87 19.05
N GLY A 59 3.35 -6.41 19.27
CA GLY A 59 3.62 -5.00 19.55
C GLY A 59 3.00 -4.02 18.55
N PRO A 60 3.10 -4.26 17.22
CA PRO A 60 2.43 -3.41 16.23
C PRO A 60 0.90 -3.41 16.36
N LEU A 61 0.27 -4.55 16.64
CA LEU A 61 -1.17 -4.65 16.85
C LEU A 61 -1.61 -3.75 18.00
N ILE A 62 -0.95 -3.83 19.15
CA ILE A 62 -1.27 -3.02 20.35
C ILE A 62 -1.19 -1.52 20.04
N ALA A 63 -0.12 -1.09 19.38
CA ALA A 63 0.06 0.31 19.02
C ALA A 63 -0.94 0.80 17.96
N MET A 64 -1.35 -0.06 17.01
CA MET A 64 -2.39 0.26 16.03
C MET A 64 -3.77 0.39 16.66
N ILE A 65 -4.12 -0.44 17.65
CA ILE A 65 -5.42 -0.37 18.38
C ILE A 65 -5.60 1.01 19.01
N GLU A 66 -4.55 1.56 19.63
CA GLU A 66 -4.60 2.92 20.20
C GLU A 66 -4.91 3.96 19.10
N GLY A 67 -4.24 3.85 17.96
CA GLY A 67 -4.46 4.73 16.82
C GLY A 67 -5.89 4.65 16.27
N LEU A 68 -6.43 3.43 16.10
CA LEU A 68 -7.82 3.21 15.68
C LEU A 68 -8.82 3.82 16.67
N THR A 69 -8.62 3.57 17.96
CA THR A 69 -9.49 4.13 19.02
C THR A 69 -9.54 5.66 18.97
N ASN A 70 -8.42 6.31 18.70
CA ASN A 70 -8.35 7.76 18.59
C ASN A 70 -9.05 8.28 17.33
N LEU A 71 -8.90 7.60 16.18
CA LEU A 71 -9.59 7.94 14.94
C LEU A 71 -11.12 7.76 15.07
N GLU A 72 -11.57 6.72 15.76
CA GLU A 72 -12.98 6.48 16.05
C GLU A 72 -13.56 7.59 16.94
N LYS A 73 -12.85 8.00 18.01
CA LYS A 73 -13.28 9.08 18.92
C LYS A 73 -13.43 10.44 18.22
N VAL A 74 -12.62 10.74 17.20
CA VAL A 74 -12.72 12.00 16.45
C VAL A 74 -13.74 11.93 15.30
N GLY A 75 -14.44 10.80 15.15
CA GLY A 75 -15.56 10.63 14.23
C GLY A 75 -15.15 10.30 12.81
N ALA A 76 -14.12 9.48 12.62
CA ALA A 76 -13.84 8.89 11.31
C ALA A 76 -14.99 7.96 10.89
N ASP A 77 -15.47 8.09 9.66
CA ASP A 77 -16.52 7.24 9.10
C ASP A 77 -15.96 5.94 8.53
N PHE A 78 -14.70 5.93 8.08
CA PHE A 78 -13.93 4.77 7.67
C PHE A 78 -12.43 5.03 7.84
N ILE A 79 -11.64 3.98 7.90
CA ILE A 79 -10.20 4.06 8.20
C ILE A 79 -9.39 3.49 7.05
N ALA A 80 -8.35 4.23 6.65
CA ALA A 80 -7.32 3.79 5.73
C ALA A 80 -5.98 3.61 6.48
N ILE A 81 -5.31 2.49 6.24
CA ILE A 81 -3.98 2.18 6.76
C ILE A 81 -3.04 2.01 5.58
N PRO A 82 -2.27 3.04 5.16
CA PRO A 82 -1.37 2.96 4.01
C PRO A 82 -0.10 2.16 4.34
N CYS A 83 -0.29 0.88 4.66
CA CYS A 83 0.76 -0.07 4.99
C CYS A 83 0.31 -1.50 4.69
N ASN A 84 0.90 -2.13 3.69
CA ASN A 84 0.55 -3.50 3.30
C ASN A 84 0.84 -4.51 4.42
N THR A 85 2.02 -4.45 5.04
CA THR A 85 2.44 -5.39 6.08
C THR A 85 1.55 -5.33 7.33
N ALA A 86 0.93 -4.17 7.62
CA ALA A 86 -0.02 -4.02 8.73
C ALA A 86 -1.29 -4.87 8.54
N MET A 87 -1.64 -5.25 7.31
CA MET A 87 -2.80 -6.09 7.02
C MET A 87 -2.64 -7.53 7.54
N TYR A 88 -1.47 -7.91 8.03
CA TYR A 88 -1.29 -9.15 8.79
C TYR A 88 -2.25 -9.23 9.99
N TRP A 89 -2.50 -8.10 10.65
CA TRP A 89 -3.41 -7.99 11.80
C TRP A 89 -4.80 -7.48 11.42
N PHE A 90 -5.17 -7.48 10.13
CA PHE A 90 -6.41 -6.88 9.64
C PHE A 90 -7.65 -7.41 10.36
N GLN A 91 -7.76 -8.74 10.55
CA GLN A 91 -8.92 -9.33 11.22
C GLN A 91 -9.02 -8.88 12.68
N GLN A 92 -7.91 -8.95 13.43
CA GLN A 92 -7.89 -8.52 14.83
C GLN A 92 -8.24 -7.03 14.98
N LEU A 93 -7.73 -6.18 14.07
CA LEU A 93 -8.06 -4.75 14.07
C LEU A 93 -9.53 -4.51 13.75
N SER A 94 -10.08 -5.22 12.77
CA SER A 94 -11.49 -5.09 12.36
C SER A 94 -12.46 -5.56 13.44
N ASP A 95 -12.09 -6.57 14.23
CA ASP A 95 -12.91 -7.08 15.32
C ASP A 95 -12.97 -6.11 16.53
N LEU A 96 -12.06 -5.14 16.59
CA LEU A 96 -11.92 -4.22 17.74
C LEU A 96 -12.47 -2.81 17.48
N THR A 97 -12.99 -2.53 16.30
CA THR A 97 -13.60 -1.24 15.96
C THR A 97 -14.93 -1.42 15.24
N THR A 98 -15.84 -0.47 15.41
CA THR A 98 -17.10 -0.40 14.64
C THR A 98 -16.94 0.39 13.34
N VAL A 99 -15.83 1.10 13.18
CA VAL A 99 -15.51 1.89 11.97
C VAL A 99 -14.88 0.98 10.93
N PRO A 100 -15.41 0.88 9.70
CA PRO A 100 -14.84 0.03 8.66
C PRO A 100 -13.38 0.38 8.36
N ILE A 101 -12.51 -0.63 8.32
CA ILE A 101 -11.12 -0.48 7.90
C ILE A 101 -11.00 -0.95 6.44
N LEU A 102 -10.43 -0.11 5.58
CA LEU A 102 -10.11 -0.51 4.21
C LEU A 102 -8.88 -1.42 4.20
N ASN A 103 -9.01 -2.55 3.51
CA ASN A 103 -7.90 -3.47 3.34
C ASN A 103 -7.17 -3.17 2.03
N ILE A 104 -6.00 -2.51 2.11
CA ILE A 104 -5.19 -2.13 0.95
C ILE A 104 -4.92 -3.31 0.00
N ILE A 105 -4.78 -4.55 0.52
CA ILE A 105 -4.53 -5.74 -0.29
C ILE A 105 -5.81 -6.15 -1.05
N ALA A 106 -6.97 -6.08 -0.40
CA ALA A 106 -8.25 -6.39 -1.03
C ALA A 106 -8.56 -5.38 -2.15
N GLU A 107 -8.32 -4.08 -1.91
CA GLU A 107 -8.52 -3.04 -2.93
C GLU A 107 -7.56 -3.24 -4.12
N THR A 108 -6.29 -3.58 -3.87
CA THR A 108 -5.32 -3.90 -4.92
C THR A 108 -5.76 -5.14 -5.72
N SER A 109 -6.20 -6.20 -5.04
CA SER A 109 -6.65 -7.43 -5.68
C SER A 109 -7.88 -7.20 -6.56
N GLN A 110 -8.77 -6.31 -6.14
CA GLN A 110 -9.95 -5.91 -6.90
C GLN A 110 -9.58 -5.20 -8.20
N VAL A 111 -8.61 -4.27 -8.16
CA VAL A 111 -8.10 -3.57 -9.35
C VAL A 111 -7.48 -4.56 -10.33
N LEU A 112 -6.66 -5.49 -9.86
CA LEU A 112 -6.05 -6.53 -10.70
C LEU A 112 -7.11 -7.40 -11.39
N ARG A 113 -8.14 -7.83 -10.64
CA ARG A 113 -9.25 -8.59 -11.19
C ARG A 113 -9.99 -7.82 -12.29
N ASP A 114 -10.30 -6.55 -12.03
CA ASP A 114 -11.08 -5.72 -12.95
C ASP A 114 -10.29 -5.38 -14.23
N ALA A 115 -8.96 -5.37 -14.14
CA ALA A 115 -8.05 -5.27 -15.29
C ALA A 115 -7.83 -6.61 -16.02
N GLY A 116 -8.37 -7.72 -15.53
CA GLY A 116 -8.21 -9.05 -16.15
C GLY A 116 -6.81 -9.66 -15.99
N ILE A 117 -6.07 -9.24 -14.97
CA ILE A 117 -4.73 -9.73 -14.66
C ILE A 117 -4.83 -11.09 -13.95
N ASP A 118 -4.14 -12.11 -14.45
CA ASP A 118 -4.14 -13.48 -13.94
C ASP A 118 -2.83 -13.88 -13.24
N ALA A 119 -1.78 -13.04 -13.35
CA ALA A 119 -0.51 -13.24 -12.68
C ALA A 119 0.15 -11.90 -12.33
N VAL A 120 0.93 -11.88 -11.24
CA VAL A 120 1.68 -10.69 -10.79
C VAL A 120 3.02 -11.08 -10.18
N HIS A 121 4.00 -10.18 -10.27
CA HIS A 121 5.14 -10.18 -9.38
C HIS A 121 4.81 -9.36 -8.13
N LEU A 122 5.29 -9.78 -6.96
CA LEU A 122 5.00 -9.11 -5.70
C LEU A 122 6.28 -8.48 -5.13
N TRP A 123 6.37 -7.15 -5.10
CA TRP A 123 7.47 -6.42 -4.48
C TRP A 123 7.03 -5.81 -3.16
N GLY A 124 7.40 -6.47 -2.08
CA GLY A 124 7.01 -6.09 -0.73
C GLY A 124 8.12 -6.37 0.28
N THR A 125 7.82 -6.12 1.55
CA THR A 125 8.72 -6.49 2.64
C THR A 125 8.78 -8.01 2.78
N ASN A 126 9.88 -8.51 3.34
CA ASN A 126 10.00 -9.92 3.69
C ASN A 126 8.83 -10.40 4.58
N GLY A 127 8.36 -9.57 5.52
CA GLY A 127 7.18 -9.90 6.34
C GLY A 127 5.90 -10.03 5.53
N THR A 128 5.67 -9.17 4.54
CA THR A 128 4.53 -9.27 3.62
C THR A 128 4.59 -10.57 2.81
N TYR A 129 5.76 -10.88 2.27
CA TYR A 129 5.96 -12.08 1.45
C TYR A 129 5.82 -13.37 2.26
N GLN A 130 6.52 -13.49 3.40
CA GLN A 130 6.50 -14.71 4.22
C GLN A 130 5.16 -14.97 4.91
N SER A 131 4.37 -13.94 5.20
CA SER A 131 3.07 -14.10 5.86
C SER A 131 1.95 -14.63 4.96
N GLY A 132 2.15 -14.63 3.63
CA GLY A 132 1.15 -15.06 2.66
C GLY A 132 -0.12 -14.21 2.65
N ILE A 133 -0.05 -12.94 3.09
CA ILE A 133 -1.24 -12.07 3.16
C ILE A 133 -1.78 -11.73 1.78
N TYR A 134 -0.91 -11.59 0.77
CA TYR A 134 -1.33 -11.37 -0.62
C TYR A 134 -1.88 -12.63 -1.26
N GLU A 135 -1.25 -13.79 -1.06
CA GLU A 135 -1.70 -15.06 -1.61
C GLU A 135 -3.15 -15.36 -1.23
N ARG A 136 -3.54 -15.09 0.01
CA ARG A 136 -4.92 -15.34 0.48
C ARG A 136 -5.95 -14.50 -0.27
N HIS A 137 -5.63 -13.26 -0.64
CA HIS A 137 -6.55 -12.36 -1.35
C HIS A 137 -6.54 -12.62 -2.86
N LEU A 138 -5.37 -12.81 -3.45
CA LEU A 138 -5.22 -13.04 -4.89
C LEU A 138 -5.80 -14.38 -5.32
N ASN A 139 -5.68 -15.43 -4.47
CA ASN A 139 -6.30 -16.73 -4.73
C ASN A 139 -7.82 -16.68 -4.82
N ILE A 140 -8.51 -15.69 -4.24
CA ILE A 140 -9.96 -15.50 -4.37
C ILE A 140 -10.34 -15.23 -5.84
N PHE A 141 -9.43 -14.64 -6.60
CA PHE A 141 -9.62 -14.25 -7.99
C PHE A 141 -8.78 -15.10 -8.97
N ASP A 142 -8.21 -16.21 -8.50
CA ASP A 142 -7.32 -17.08 -9.28
C ASP A 142 -6.07 -16.35 -9.85
N ILE A 143 -5.63 -15.25 -9.20
CA ILE A 143 -4.44 -14.48 -9.59
C ILE A 143 -3.20 -15.12 -8.97
N LYS A 144 -2.23 -15.50 -9.80
CA LYS A 144 -1.00 -16.15 -9.37
C LYS A 144 0.08 -15.15 -8.98
N ILE A 145 0.83 -15.45 -7.91
CA ILE A 145 2.06 -14.72 -7.59
C ILE A 145 3.23 -15.48 -8.21
N ILE A 146 3.99 -14.80 -9.06
CA ILE A 146 5.26 -15.31 -9.57
C ILE A 146 6.33 -15.01 -8.52
N GLY A 147 6.92 -16.07 -7.99
CA GLY A 147 7.96 -15.98 -6.98
C GLY A 147 9.26 -15.39 -7.51
N HIS A 148 10.04 -14.82 -6.62
CA HIS A 148 11.39 -14.34 -6.91
C HIS A 148 12.44 -14.98 -5.96
N SER A 149 13.71 -14.78 -6.26
CA SER A 149 14.80 -15.34 -5.48
C SER A 149 14.98 -14.62 -4.12
N THR A 150 15.64 -15.28 -3.18
CA THR A 150 16.05 -14.64 -1.92
C THR A 150 17.01 -13.47 -2.14
N GLN A 151 17.81 -13.52 -3.20
CA GLN A 151 18.70 -12.43 -3.58
C GLN A 151 17.88 -11.20 -4.04
N THR A 152 16.88 -11.41 -4.88
CA THR A 152 15.94 -10.35 -5.28
C THR A 152 15.26 -9.76 -4.05
N GLN A 153 14.75 -10.58 -3.12
CA GLN A 153 14.14 -10.07 -1.89
C GLN A 153 15.11 -9.21 -1.06
N SER A 154 16.39 -9.60 -0.98
CA SER A 154 17.40 -8.78 -0.28
C SER A 154 17.57 -7.40 -0.92
N VAL A 155 17.59 -7.31 -2.25
CA VAL A 155 17.65 -6.02 -2.97
C VAL A 155 16.40 -5.18 -2.68
N LEU A 156 15.22 -5.79 -2.68
CA LEU A 156 13.96 -5.09 -2.38
C LEU A 156 13.94 -4.55 -0.93
N ASP A 157 14.40 -5.35 0.03
CA ASP A 157 14.51 -4.93 1.44
C ASP A 157 15.52 -3.77 1.62
N ASP A 158 16.63 -3.77 0.88
CA ASP A 158 17.63 -2.69 0.89
C ASP A 158 17.05 -1.37 0.31
N VAL A 159 16.26 -1.44 -0.76
CA VAL A 159 15.55 -0.27 -1.31
C VAL A 159 14.56 0.27 -0.29
N ILE A 160 13.71 -0.59 0.30
CA ILE A 160 12.75 -0.20 1.35
C ILE A 160 13.48 0.49 2.51
N ALA A 161 14.59 -0.10 2.99
CA ALA A 161 15.38 0.47 4.07
C ALA A 161 15.99 1.83 3.69
N SER A 162 16.42 2.01 2.45
CA SER A 162 16.97 3.27 1.94
C SER A 162 15.92 4.37 1.88
N VAL A 163 14.70 4.05 1.39
CA VAL A 163 13.57 4.98 1.40
C VAL A 163 13.21 5.40 2.84
N LYS A 164 13.16 4.46 3.77
CA LYS A 164 12.91 4.76 5.20
C LYS A 164 13.98 5.68 5.82
N ARG A 165 15.20 5.66 5.30
CA ARG A 165 16.29 6.57 5.69
C ARG A 165 16.26 7.94 4.99
N GLY A 166 15.26 8.18 4.12
CA GLY A 166 15.07 9.46 3.41
C GLY A 166 15.73 9.55 2.03
N GLN A 167 16.17 8.43 1.45
CA GLN A 167 16.60 8.39 0.06
C GLN A 167 15.37 8.11 -0.81
N TYR A 168 15.05 9.03 -1.73
CA TYR A 168 13.84 8.91 -2.58
C TYR A 168 14.17 8.84 -4.08
N LYS A 169 15.45 8.71 -4.46
CA LYS A 169 15.92 8.66 -5.86
C LYS A 169 17.15 7.78 -5.98
N GLY A 170 17.46 7.37 -7.22
CA GLY A 170 18.66 6.60 -7.53
C GLY A 170 18.49 5.11 -7.33
N PHE A 171 17.25 4.61 -7.45
CA PHE A 171 16.96 3.17 -7.26
C PHE A 171 17.01 2.36 -8.55
N LYS A 172 17.02 3.03 -9.72
CA LYS A 172 17.00 2.33 -11.02
C LYS A 172 18.17 1.36 -11.20
N ASP A 173 19.37 1.78 -10.84
CA ASP A 173 20.56 0.92 -10.92
C ASP A 173 20.50 -0.21 -9.87
N GLN A 174 19.97 0.08 -8.69
CA GLN A 174 19.83 -0.89 -7.61
C GLN A 174 18.78 -1.97 -7.94
N LEU A 175 17.71 -1.58 -8.64
CA LEU A 175 16.63 -2.47 -9.10
C LEU A 175 16.91 -3.08 -10.49
N ALA A 176 18.05 -2.77 -11.13
CA ALA A 176 18.34 -3.22 -12.49
C ALA A 176 18.32 -4.75 -12.63
N GLU A 177 18.88 -5.48 -11.67
CA GLU A 177 18.86 -6.95 -11.70
C GLU A 177 17.44 -7.51 -11.54
N PRO A 178 16.64 -7.14 -10.51
CA PRO A 178 15.23 -7.51 -10.44
C PRO A 178 14.43 -7.16 -11.72
N ILE A 179 14.59 -5.95 -12.25
CA ILE A 179 13.87 -5.50 -13.46
C ILE A 179 14.30 -6.32 -14.70
N ASN A 180 15.60 -6.55 -14.89
CA ASN A 180 16.08 -7.36 -16.01
C ASN A 180 15.57 -8.80 -15.95
N HIS A 181 15.46 -9.35 -14.74
CA HIS A 181 14.89 -10.69 -14.58
C HIS A 181 13.43 -10.77 -15.07
N LEU A 182 12.59 -9.78 -14.72
CA LEU A 182 11.22 -9.68 -15.22
C LEU A 182 11.17 -9.55 -16.75
N SER A 183 11.99 -8.65 -17.32
CA SER A 183 12.00 -8.36 -18.76
C SER A 183 12.36 -9.54 -19.63
N HIS A 184 13.12 -10.52 -19.12
CA HIS A 184 13.53 -11.70 -19.87
C HIS A 184 12.51 -12.82 -19.88
N HIS A 185 11.61 -12.88 -18.92
CA HIS A 185 10.71 -14.02 -18.71
C HIS A 185 9.23 -13.62 -18.76
N ASP A 186 8.86 -12.45 -18.22
CA ASP A 186 7.48 -12.10 -17.93
C ASP A 186 7.23 -10.59 -18.10
N SER A 187 7.67 -10.01 -19.23
CA SER A 187 7.70 -8.54 -19.47
C SER A 187 6.33 -7.85 -19.34
N ASP A 188 5.25 -8.60 -19.58
CA ASP A 188 3.89 -8.08 -19.61
C ASP A 188 3.16 -8.31 -18.27
N ILE A 189 3.77 -9.07 -17.33
CA ILE A 189 3.19 -9.34 -16.02
C ILE A 189 3.51 -8.18 -15.08
N PRO A 190 2.50 -7.49 -14.52
CA PRO A 190 2.75 -6.33 -13.71
C PRO A 190 3.36 -6.68 -12.34
N VAL A 191 4.13 -5.73 -11.82
CA VAL A 191 4.63 -5.77 -10.45
C VAL A 191 3.64 -5.08 -9.52
N VAL A 192 3.16 -5.76 -8.50
CA VAL A 192 2.43 -5.12 -7.41
C VAL A 192 3.44 -4.49 -6.45
N LEU A 193 3.39 -3.16 -6.29
CA LEU A 193 4.13 -2.42 -5.28
C LEU A 193 3.47 -2.65 -3.91
N ALA A 194 3.78 -3.80 -3.31
CA ALA A 194 3.20 -4.30 -2.05
C ALA A 194 3.93 -3.76 -0.80
N CYS A 195 4.68 -2.70 -0.98
CA CYS A 195 5.24 -1.87 0.09
C CYS A 195 5.18 -0.41 -0.38
N THR A 196 4.59 0.45 0.44
CA THR A 196 4.33 1.85 0.08
C THR A 196 5.61 2.70 -0.05
N GLU A 197 6.75 2.20 0.38
CA GLU A 197 8.06 2.77 0.09
C GLU A 197 8.42 2.68 -1.40
N PHE A 198 7.96 1.65 -2.13
CA PHE A 198 8.15 1.59 -3.58
C PHE A 198 7.35 2.67 -4.31
N SER A 199 6.19 3.06 -3.82
CA SER A 199 5.44 4.21 -4.36
C SER A 199 6.30 5.48 -4.37
N LEU A 200 7.11 5.72 -3.33
CA LEU A 200 8.06 6.83 -3.27
C LEU A 200 9.22 6.69 -4.25
N ALA A 201 9.76 5.47 -4.42
CA ALA A 201 10.83 5.21 -5.37
C ALA A 201 10.37 5.39 -6.82
N PHE A 202 9.20 4.83 -7.16
CA PHE A 202 8.64 4.88 -8.52
C PHE A 202 8.10 6.27 -8.91
N GLN A 203 7.61 7.06 -7.95
CA GLN A 203 7.11 8.41 -8.21
C GLN A 203 8.16 9.32 -8.88
N ASN A 204 9.44 9.12 -8.57
CA ASN A 204 10.51 10.01 -9.00
C ASN A 204 11.31 9.47 -10.17
N GLU A 205 11.14 8.19 -10.52
CA GLU A 205 11.93 7.52 -11.58
C GLU A 205 11.05 6.50 -12.32
N SER A 206 11.00 6.59 -13.65
CA SER A 206 10.37 5.54 -14.45
C SER A 206 11.24 4.28 -14.44
N MET A 207 10.69 3.17 -13.96
CA MET A 207 11.38 1.88 -13.91
C MET A 207 11.24 1.07 -15.21
N GLY A 208 10.36 1.50 -16.12
CA GLY A 208 10.18 0.87 -17.44
C GLY A 208 9.54 -0.53 -17.38
N ILE A 209 8.79 -0.82 -16.34
CA ILE A 209 8.03 -2.05 -16.15
C ILE A 209 6.56 -1.72 -15.85
N PRO A 210 5.60 -2.57 -16.23
CA PRO A 210 4.23 -2.41 -15.79
C PRO A 210 4.13 -2.65 -14.28
N TYR A 211 3.32 -1.84 -13.59
CA TYR A 211 3.14 -1.99 -12.15
C TYR A 211 1.75 -1.58 -11.70
N VAL A 212 1.36 -2.06 -10.52
CA VAL A 212 0.16 -1.65 -9.78
C VAL A 212 0.60 -1.12 -8.43
N ASP A 213 0.25 0.13 -8.13
CA ASP A 213 0.57 0.76 -6.84
C ASP A 213 -0.56 0.54 -5.83
N SER A 214 -0.28 -0.26 -4.79
CA SER A 214 -1.27 -0.56 -3.75
C SER A 214 -1.72 0.67 -2.96
N SER A 215 -0.84 1.67 -2.79
CA SER A 215 -1.17 2.93 -2.13
C SER A 215 -2.17 3.75 -2.95
N ASP A 216 -1.99 3.77 -4.27
CA ASP A 216 -2.90 4.44 -5.19
C ASP A 216 -4.28 3.74 -5.22
N CYS A 217 -4.31 2.40 -5.23
CA CYS A 217 -5.56 1.64 -5.13
C CYS A 217 -6.34 2.00 -3.86
N LEU A 218 -5.67 2.10 -2.71
CA LEU A 218 -6.29 2.51 -1.45
C LEU A 218 -6.78 3.96 -1.51
N ALA A 219 -6.02 4.88 -2.13
CA ALA A 219 -6.41 6.29 -2.25
C ALA A 219 -7.66 6.45 -3.14
N LEU A 220 -7.72 5.77 -4.27
CA LEU A 220 -8.90 5.75 -5.15
C LEU A 220 -10.13 5.26 -4.38
N ARG A 221 -9.99 4.17 -3.63
CA ARG A 221 -11.09 3.63 -2.84
C ARG A 221 -11.59 4.61 -1.78
N CYS A 222 -10.70 5.38 -1.15
CA CYS A 222 -11.10 6.44 -0.21
C CYS A 222 -11.94 7.52 -0.90
N LEU A 223 -11.53 7.97 -2.10
CA LEU A 223 -12.24 8.98 -2.88
C LEU A 223 -13.63 8.48 -3.33
N GLU A 224 -13.72 7.23 -3.81
CA GLU A 224 -14.97 6.59 -4.18
C GLU A 224 -15.98 6.55 -3.02
N LEU A 225 -15.56 6.04 -1.86
CA LEU A 225 -16.42 5.94 -0.68
C LEU A 225 -16.90 7.31 -0.19
N ALA A 226 -16.04 8.31 -0.29
CA ALA A 226 -16.39 9.68 0.06
C ALA A 226 -17.18 10.41 -1.04
N LYS A 227 -17.40 9.77 -2.19
CA LYS A 227 -18.08 10.36 -3.36
C LYS A 227 -17.40 11.65 -3.82
N VAL A 228 -16.09 11.68 -3.78
CA VAL A 228 -15.26 12.75 -4.35
C VAL A 228 -14.98 12.39 -5.80
N GLU A 229 -15.24 13.31 -6.72
CA GLU A 229 -14.86 13.11 -8.13
C GLU A 229 -13.35 13.01 -8.24
N HIS A 230 -12.88 12.03 -9.03
CA HIS A 230 -11.46 11.71 -9.12
C HIS A 230 -11.09 11.13 -10.48
N GLU A 231 -9.81 11.20 -10.80
CA GLU A 231 -9.20 10.59 -11.98
C GLU A 231 -8.28 9.43 -11.56
N ALA A 232 -8.24 8.40 -12.39
CA ALA A 232 -7.34 7.28 -12.20
C ALA A 232 -5.89 7.68 -12.52
N PRO A 233 -4.88 7.11 -11.84
CA PRO A 233 -3.49 7.31 -12.17
C PRO A 233 -3.15 6.72 -13.55
N GLU A 234 -2.16 7.33 -14.22
CA GLU A 234 -1.77 6.95 -15.60
C GLU A 234 -1.40 5.47 -15.75
N TRP A 235 -0.78 4.85 -14.73
CA TRP A 235 -0.40 3.45 -14.78
C TRP A 235 -1.61 2.50 -14.92
N LEU A 236 -2.78 2.88 -14.40
CA LEU A 236 -3.98 2.05 -14.50
C LEU A 236 -4.48 1.92 -15.95
N ALA A 237 -4.25 2.92 -16.78
CA ALA A 237 -4.57 2.88 -18.19
C ALA A 237 -3.59 2.03 -19.02
N GLN A 238 -2.50 1.55 -18.41
CA GLN A 238 -1.45 0.75 -19.04
C GLN A 238 -1.57 -0.75 -18.70
N LEU A 239 -2.52 -1.13 -17.83
CA LEU A 239 -2.87 -2.52 -17.53
C LEU A 239 -3.83 -3.07 -18.58
#